data_0c87204f539968ee0e36654ae8753eea
#
_entry.id   0c87204f539968ee0e36654ae8753eea
#
_cell.length_a   1.000
_cell.length_b   1.000
_cell.length_c   1.000
_cell.angle_alpha   90.00
_cell.angle_beta   90.00
_cell.angle_gamma   90.00
#
_symmetry.space_group_name_H-M   'P 1'
#
loop_
_entity.id
_entity.type
_entity.pdbx_description
1 polymer ?
#
loop_
_entity_poly.entity_id
_entity_poly.type
_entity_poly.pdbx_seq_one_letter_code
_entity_poly.pdbx_strand_id
1 'polypeptide(L)'
;MIKLAEIEAARERIAGAAVRTPLLRLHVEAPAEIYLKLENLQPVNSFKIRGATNAVLLASAQERAKGLVTASAGNMAQGVAWAARELGVPATIAVPEHAPEAKLAAIERLGGRVRKLPYDDWWNVIVTSRLEGADGLFVHPVQDPGVMAGNGTIGLEILEDLPDPDAVVIPYGGGGLDRKSVV
;
A
#
# COMPACT_ATOMS: atom_id res chain seq x y z
N MET A 1 8.28 -4.14 15.84
CA MET A 1 6.89 -3.68 16.09
C MET A 1 6.84 -2.21 15.76
N ILE A 2 5.87 -1.74 14.99
CA ILE A 2 5.72 -0.31 14.67
C ILE A 2 5.11 0.40 15.87
N LYS A 3 5.65 1.55 16.24
CA LYS A 3 5.16 2.36 17.36
C LYS A 3 4.02 3.27 16.89
N LEU A 4 3.12 3.64 17.80
CA LEU A 4 2.02 4.56 17.50
C LEU A 4 2.53 5.89 16.90
N ALA A 5 3.58 6.45 17.46
CA ALA A 5 4.20 7.68 16.93
C ALA A 5 4.68 7.58 15.47
N GLU A 6 5.07 6.37 15.02
CA GLU A 6 5.45 6.15 13.60
C GLU A 6 4.22 6.16 12.68
N ILE A 7 3.07 5.69 13.18
CA ILE A 7 1.78 5.72 12.46
C ILE A 7 1.25 7.16 12.41
N GLU A 8 1.33 7.91 13.51
CA GLU A 8 0.96 9.33 13.57
C GLU A 8 1.81 10.15 12.60
N ALA A 9 3.13 9.96 12.61
CA ALA A 9 4.03 10.62 11.67
C ALA A 9 3.76 10.20 10.21
N ALA A 10 3.33 8.95 9.98
CA ALA A 10 2.91 8.50 8.67
C ALA A 10 1.65 9.22 8.19
N ARG A 11 0.66 9.43 9.07
CA ARG A 11 -0.56 10.18 8.76
C ARG A 11 -0.24 11.59 8.25
N GLU A 12 0.61 12.31 8.96
CA GLU A 12 1.03 13.65 8.54
C GLU A 12 1.76 13.62 7.17
N ARG A 13 2.61 12.63 6.98
CA ARG A 13 3.41 12.50 5.77
C ARG A 13 2.58 12.19 4.52
N ILE A 14 1.52 11.37 4.65
CA ILE A 14 0.65 11.00 3.53
C ILE A 14 -0.56 11.94 3.37
N ALA A 15 -0.66 12.96 4.19
CA ALA A 15 -1.68 13.98 4.04
C ALA A 15 -1.63 14.60 2.64
N GLY A 16 -2.77 14.68 1.96
CA GLY A 16 -2.84 15.13 0.56
C GLY A 16 -2.63 14.03 -0.49
N ALA A 17 -2.09 12.87 -0.12
CA ALA A 17 -1.93 11.71 -1.01
C ALA A 17 -3.03 10.66 -0.76
N ALA A 18 -3.19 10.24 0.49
CA ALA A 18 -4.29 9.37 0.89
C ALA A 18 -5.48 10.18 1.42
N VAL A 19 -6.67 9.76 1.05
CA VAL A 19 -7.92 10.38 1.52
C VAL A 19 -8.32 9.77 2.86
N ARG A 20 -8.78 10.60 3.82
CA ARG A 20 -9.52 10.11 4.97
C ARG A 20 -10.85 9.55 4.48
N THR A 21 -10.96 8.23 4.40
CA THR A 21 -12.16 7.58 3.90
C THR A 21 -13.24 7.52 4.98
N PRO A 22 -14.53 7.55 4.62
CA PRO A 22 -15.60 7.47 5.61
C PRO A 22 -15.65 6.08 6.26
N LEU A 23 -16.07 6.06 7.54
CA LEU A 23 -16.53 4.89 8.25
C LEU A 23 -18.06 4.87 8.18
N LEU A 24 -18.64 3.97 7.38
CA LEU A 24 -20.06 3.93 7.08
C LEU A 24 -20.75 2.79 7.82
N ARG A 25 -21.80 3.10 8.58
CA ARG A 25 -22.66 2.08 9.19
C ARG A 25 -23.49 1.37 8.10
N LEU A 26 -23.49 0.05 8.11
CA LEU A 26 -24.38 -0.76 7.29
C LEU A 26 -25.75 -0.86 7.96
N HIS A 27 -26.80 -0.58 7.18
CA HIS A 27 -28.18 -0.77 7.61
C HIS A 27 -28.67 -2.17 7.17
N VAL A 28 -28.18 -3.20 7.88
CA VAL A 28 -28.54 -4.61 7.66
C VAL A 28 -29.08 -5.20 8.94
N GLU A 29 -29.95 -6.20 8.82
CA GLU A 29 -30.41 -6.98 9.97
C GLU A 29 -29.28 -7.92 10.40
N ALA A 30 -28.70 -7.66 11.57
CA ALA A 30 -27.56 -8.38 12.11
C ALA A 30 -27.57 -8.31 13.65
N PRO A 31 -26.94 -9.28 14.35
CA PRO A 31 -26.85 -9.27 15.81
C PRO A 31 -25.94 -8.16 16.38
N ALA A 32 -25.21 -7.44 15.52
CA ALA A 32 -24.31 -6.35 15.89
C ALA A 32 -24.39 -5.20 14.89
N GLU A 33 -23.94 -4.02 15.31
CA GLU A 33 -23.73 -2.91 14.39
C GLU A 33 -22.48 -3.15 13.54
N ILE A 34 -22.62 -3.04 12.24
CA ILE A 34 -21.54 -3.28 11.28
C ILE A 34 -21.15 -1.97 10.60
N TYR A 35 -19.86 -1.66 10.62
CA TYR A 35 -19.30 -0.48 9.98
C TYR A 35 -18.30 -0.89 8.90
N LEU A 36 -18.24 -0.15 7.81
CA LEU A 36 -17.28 -0.32 6.73
C LEU A 36 -16.35 0.89 6.63
N LYS A 37 -15.06 0.66 6.73
CA LYS A 37 -14.02 1.63 6.36
C LYS A 37 -13.78 1.55 4.86
N LEU A 38 -14.22 2.56 4.12
CA LEU A 38 -14.34 2.49 2.65
C LEU A 38 -13.02 2.78 1.92
N GLU A 39 -12.00 1.95 2.11
CA GLU A 39 -10.69 2.12 1.46
C GLU A 39 -10.70 1.92 -0.08
N ASN A 40 -11.80 1.45 -0.65
CA ASN A 40 -12.04 1.45 -2.09
C ASN A 40 -12.26 2.87 -2.67
N LEU A 41 -12.46 3.88 -1.84
CA LEU A 41 -12.58 5.29 -2.25
C LEU A 41 -11.23 6.01 -2.36
N GLN A 42 -10.13 5.34 -2.08
CA GLN A 42 -8.79 5.87 -2.31
C GLN A 42 -8.51 6.10 -3.81
N PRO A 43 -7.60 7.02 -4.19
CA PRO A 43 -7.26 7.32 -5.59
C PRO A 43 -6.88 6.10 -6.43
N VAL A 44 -6.34 5.04 -5.81
CA VAL A 44 -6.04 3.76 -6.48
C VAL A 44 -7.02 2.64 -6.11
N ASN A 45 -8.21 2.99 -5.61
CA ASN A 45 -9.28 2.10 -5.18
C ASN A 45 -8.84 1.05 -4.13
N SER A 46 -7.83 1.36 -3.34
CA SER A 46 -7.36 0.49 -2.25
C SER A 46 -6.51 1.22 -1.22
N PHE A 47 -6.47 0.68 0.01
CA PHE A 47 -5.65 1.18 1.10
C PHE A 47 -4.14 1.20 0.81
N LYS A 48 -3.68 0.47 -0.20
CA LYS A 48 -2.24 0.32 -0.51
C LYS A 48 -1.54 1.64 -0.81
N ILE A 49 -2.27 2.66 -1.25
CA ILE A 49 -1.72 4.00 -1.45
C ILE A 49 -1.10 4.56 -0.17
N ARG A 50 -1.69 4.30 1.00
CA ARG A 50 -1.22 4.78 2.30
C ARG A 50 0.19 4.30 2.59
N GLY A 51 0.37 2.98 2.56
CA GLY A 51 1.66 2.35 2.83
C GLY A 51 2.69 2.65 1.75
N ALA A 52 2.31 2.55 0.47
CA ALA A 52 3.22 2.82 -0.64
C ALA A 52 3.75 4.26 -0.57
N THR A 53 2.87 5.24 -0.41
CA THR A 53 3.28 6.65 -0.33
C THR A 53 4.14 6.93 0.90
N ASN A 54 3.79 6.38 2.08
CA ASN A 54 4.57 6.59 3.28
C ASN A 54 5.99 6.02 3.15
N ALA A 55 6.14 4.80 2.65
CA ALA A 55 7.45 4.18 2.44
C ALA A 55 8.32 5.00 1.46
N VAL A 56 7.73 5.46 0.37
CA VAL A 56 8.43 6.28 -0.61
C VAL A 56 8.83 7.64 -0.03
N LEU A 57 7.98 8.30 0.72
CA LEU A 57 8.26 9.61 1.30
C LEU A 57 9.25 9.56 2.48
N LEU A 58 9.45 8.40 3.11
CA LEU A 58 10.50 8.18 4.12
C LEU A 58 11.91 8.19 3.51
N ALA A 59 12.04 7.76 2.25
CA ALA A 59 13.32 7.79 1.56
C ALA A 59 13.73 9.22 1.20
N SER A 60 15.04 9.46 1.09
CA SER A 60 15.59 10.74 0.64
C SER A 60 15.21 11.04 -0.82
N ALA A 61 15.25 12.30 -1.20
CA ALA A 61 15.03 12.72 -2.59
C ALA A 61 16.04 12.06 -3.55
N GLN A 62 17.28 11.85 -3.10
CA GLN A 62 18.33 11.20 -3.90
C GLN A 62 18.02 9.71 -4.15
N GLU A 63 17.50 8.98 -3.15
CA GLU A 63 17.08 7.59 -3.31
C GLU A 63 15.88 7.48 -4.26
N ARG A 64 14.87 8.35 -4.08
CA ARG A 64 13.68 8.38 -4.95
C ARG A 64 14.02 8.74 -6.40
N ALA A 65 15.00 9.63 -6.63
CA ALA A 65 15.42 10.02 -7.97
C ALA A 65 15.94 8.85 -8.82
N LYS A 66 16.43 7.78 -8.20
CA LYS A 66 16.82 6.54 -8.89
C LYS A 66 15.63 5.75 -9.43
N GLY A 67 14.40 6.16 -9.06
CA GLY A 67 13.17 5.46 -9.38
C GLY A 67 12.70 4.53 -8.27
N LEU A 68 11.49 4.00 -8.42
CA LEU A 68 10.87 3.07 -7.47
C LEU A 68 10.78 1.67 -8.08
N VAL A 69 10.93 0.66 -7.25
CA VAL A 69 10.83 -0.75 -7.65
C VAL A 69 9.90 -1.48 -6.69
N THR A 70 9.03 -2.33 -7.19
CA THR A 70 8.27 -3.29 -6.36
C THR A 70 7.97 -4.56 -7.13
N ALA A 71 7.59 -5.63 -6.42
CA ALA A 71 7.14 -6.88 -7.02
C ALA A 71 5.70 -7.17 -6.60
N SER A 72 4.76 -6.87 -7.49
CA SER A 72 3.32 -7.07 -7.28
C SER A 72 2.57 -6.88 -8.59
N ALA A 73 1.54 -7.71 -8.86
CA ALA A 73 0.60 -7.49 -9.96
C ALA A 73 -0.74 -6.89 -9.50
N GLY A 74 -0.83 -6.45 -8.24
CA GLY A 74 -2.08 -6.00 -7.62
C GLY A 74 -2.03 -4.56 -7.12
N ASN A 75 -2.77 -4.31 -6.04
CA ASN A 75 -2.98 -2.98 -5.48
C ASN A 75 -1.67 -2.29 -5.02
N MET A 76 -0.68 -3.08 -4.55
CA MET A 76 0.61 -2.48 -4.18
C MET A 76 1.35 -1.91 -5.38
N ALA A 77 1.34 -2.63 -6.51
CA ALA A 77 1.90 -2.14 -7.77
C ALA A 77 1.29 -0.81 -8.18
N GLN A 78 -0.04 -0.69 -8.11
CA GLN A 78 -0.76 0.55 -8.42
C GLN A 78 -0.42 1.67 -7.44
N GLY A 79 -0.32 1.37 -6.13
CA GLY A 79 0.08 2.35 -5.11
C GLY A 79 1.48 2.91 -5.35
N VAL A 80 2.46 2.05 -5.68
CA VAL A 80 3.83 2.48 -5.99
C VAL A 80 3.90 3.25 -7.31
N ALA A 81 3.21 2.79 -8.35
CA ALA A 81 3.16 3.49 -9.64
C ALA A 81 2.52 4.89 -9.50
N TRP A 82 1.44 4.99 -8.71
CA TRP A 82 0.80 6.27 -8.40
C TRP A 82 1.76 7.21 -7.66
N ALA A 83 2.41 6.73 -6.59
CA ALA A 83 3.35 7.55 -5.82
C ALA A 83 4.54 8.03 -6.68
N ALA A 84 5.04 7.18 -7.57
CA ALA A 84 6.09 7.55 -8.52
C ALA A 84 5.65 8.64 -9.48
N ARG A 85 4.43 8.54 -10.03
CA ARG A 85 3.85 9.55 -10.91
C ARG A 85 3.73 10.90 -10.23
N GLU A 86 3.20 10.95 -9.01
CA GLU A 86 3.03 12.20 -8.25
C GLU A 86 4.38 12.87 -7.92
N LEU A 87 5.44 12.08 -7.81
CA LEU A 87 6.80 12.56 -7.55
C LEU A 87 7.62 12.83 -8.83
N GLY A 88 7.08 12.50 -10.00
CA GLY A 88 7.79 12.64 -11.27
C GLY A 88 9.00 11.71 -11.43
N VAL A 89 9.01 10.56 -10.76
CA VAL A 89 10.10 9.57 -10.83
C VAL A 89 9.65 8.29 -11.54
N PRO A 90 10.54 7.51 -12.17
CA PRO A 90 10.16 6.26 -12.82
C PRO A 90 9.79 5.18 -11.79
N ALA A 91 8.87 4.29 -12.16
CA ALA A 91 8.56 3.08 -11.40
C ALA A 91 8.72 1.83 -12.28
N THR A 92 9.43 0.83 -11.78
CA THR A 92 9.56 -0.50 -12.40
C THR A 92 8.86 -1.54 -11.53
N ILE A 93 7.88 -2.22 -12.11
CA ILE A 93 7.01 -3.15 -11.40
C ILE A 93 7.26 -4.57 -11.93
N ALA A 94 7.89 -5.41 -11.12
CA ALA A 94 8.03 -6.82 -11.42
C ALA A 94 6.70 -7.54 -11.21
N VAL A 95 6.24 -8.27 -12.22
CA VAL A 95 4.98 -9.02 -12.19
C VAL A 95 5.22 -10.44 -12.68
N PRO A 96 4.46 -11.45 -12.20
CA PRO A 96 4.52 -12.77 -12.77
C PRO A 96 3.99 -12.75 -14.21
N GLU A 97 4.58 -13.56 -15.09
CA GLU A 97 4.24 -13.60 -16.53
C GLU A 97 2.76 -13.86 -16.82
N HIS A 98 2.10 -14.63 -15.95
CA HIS A 98 0.67 -14.95 -16.06
C HIS A 98 -0.25 -13.90 -15.40
N ALA A 99 0.26 -12.72 -15.04
CA ALA A 99 -0.57 -11.67 -14.47
C ALA A 99 -1.67 -11.22 -15.45
N PRO A 100 -2.93 -11.07 -15.00
CA PRO A 100 -4.03 -10.65 -15.87
C PRO A 100 -3.77 -9.30 -16.53
N GLU A 101 -4.00 -9.19 -17.85
CA GLU A 101 -3.75 -7.97 -18.63
C GLU A 101 -4.49 -6.74 -18.08
N ALA A 102 -5.71 -6.91 -17.54
CA ALA A 102 -6.44 -5.80 -16.91
C ALA A 102 -5.69 -5.19 -15.72
N LYS A 103 -4.94 -6.01 -14.95
CA LYS A 103 -4.10 -5.53 -13.83
C LYS A 103 -2.86 -4.81 -14.34
N LEU A 104 -2.26 -5.31 -15.41
CA LEU A 104 -1.08 -4.70 -16.04
C LEU A 104 -1.44 -3.33 -16.63
N ALA A 105 -2.53 -3.26 -17.38
CA ALA A 105 -3.04 -2.00 -17.92
C ALA A 105 -3.36 -0.95 -16.83
N ALA A 106 -3.80 -1.38 -15.64
CA ALA A 106 -4.02 -0.47 -14.53
C ALA A 106 -2.70 0.13 -13.99
N ILE A 107 -1.63 -0.65 -13.94
CA ILE A 107 -0.30 -0.20 -13.53
C ILE A 107 0.27 0.78 -14.58
N GLU A 108 0.16 0.43 -15.86
CA GLU A 108 0.68 1.25 -16.98
C GLU A 108 -0.04 2.60 -17.10
N ARG A 109 -1.38 2.64 -16.89
CA ARG A 109 -2.14 3.90 -16.82
C ARG A 109 -1.64 4.85 -15.73
N LEU A 110 -1.03 4.31 -14.68
CA LEU A 110 -0.40 5.08 -13.62
C LEU A 110 1.07 5.43 -13.90
N GLY A 111 1.57 5.10 -15.10
CA GLY A 111 2.95 5.38 -15.51
C GLY A 111 3.97 4.33 -15.07
N GLY A 112 3.54 3.22 -14.46
CA GLY A 112 4.43 2.14 -14.06
C GLY A 112 4.93 1.33 -15.27
N ARG A 113 6.21 1.03 -15.30
CA ARG A 113 6.83 0.15 -16.30
C ARG A 113 6.71 -1.28 -15.82
N VAL A 114 5.93 -2.10 -16.52
CA VAL A 114 5.74 -3.51 -16.19
C VAL A 114 6.91 -4.35 -16.70
N ARG A 115 7.46 -5.21 -15.84
CA ARG A 115 8.47 -6.21 -16.19
C ARG A 115 7.95 -7.59 -15.83
N LYS A 116 7.56 -8.38 -16.84
CA LYS A 116 7.07 -9.74 -16.69
C LYS A 116 8.25 -10.69 -16.40
N LEU A 117 8.10 -11.56 -15.42
CA LEU A 117 9.09 -12.55 -15.00
C LEU A 117 8.42 -13.93 -14.85
N PRO A 118 9.15 -15.03 -15.06
CA PRO A 118 8.74 -16.34 -14.60
C PRO A 118 8.38 -16.29 -13.10
N TYR A 119 7.44 -17.14 -12.66
CA TYR A 119 6.93 -17.07 -11.31
C TYR A 119 8.02 -17.18 -10.23
N ASP A 120 8.96 -18.10 -10.39
CA ASP A 120 10.03 -18.31 -9.41
C ASP A 120 10.99 -17.11 -9.34
N ASP A 121 11.31 -16.50 -10.49
CA ASP A 121 12.14 -15.29 -10.54
C ASP A 121 11.40 -14.11 -9.89
N TRP A 122 10.11 -13.95 -10.18
CA TRP A 122 9.28 -12.93 -9.54
C TRP A 122 9.20 -13.13 -8.02
N TRP A 123 9.04 -14.38 -7.57
CA TRP A 123 9.04 -14.69 -6.14
C TRP A 123 10.38 -14.39 -5.48
N ASN A 124 11.48 -14.71 -6.18
CA ASN A 124 12.82 -14.38 -5.71
C ASN A 124 13.03 -12.86 -5.57
N VAL A 125 12.47 -12.04 -6.46
CA VAL A 125 12.48 -10.57 -6.32
C VAL A 125 11.77 -10.14 -5.02
N ILE A 126 10.67 -10.75 -4.65
CA ILE A 126 9.99 -10.46 -3.38
C ILE A 126 10.87 -10.84 -2.20
N VAL A 127 11.43 -12.05 -2.19
CA VAL A 127 12.24 -12.57 -1.09
C VAL A 127 13.51 -11.76 -0.88
N THR A 128 14.18 -11.40 -1.97
CA THR A 128 15.47 -10.69 -1.92
C THR A 128 15.34 -9.18 -1.91
N SER A 129 14.16 -8.62 -2.20
CA SER A 129 13.93 -7.18 -2.41
C SER A 129 14.85 -6.60 -3.49
N ARG A 130 15.20 -7.39 -4.51
CA ARG A 130 16.10 -6.99 -5.59
C ARG A 130 15.55 -7.41 -6.94
N LEU A 131 15.56 -6.46 -7.87
CA LEU A 131 15.24 -6.70 -9.28
C LEU A 131 16.49 -6.41 -10.12
N GLU A 132 17.04 -7.42 -10.77
CA GLU A 132 18.21 -7.25 -11.62
C GLU A 132 18.00 -6.17 -12.69
N GLY A 133 18.97 -5.27 -12.85
CA GLY A 133 18.88 -4.14 -13.79
C GLY A 133 17.90 -3.03 -13.38
N ALA A 134 17.53 -2.95 -12.09
CA ALA A 134 16.75 -1.87 -11.53
C ALA A 134 17.33 -1.45 -10.17
N ASP A 135 18.02 -0.31 -10.14
CA ASP A 135 18.74 0.21 -8.95
C ASP A 135 17.88 1.17 -8.10
N GLY A 136 16.58 1.22 -8.36
CA GLY A 136 15.64 2.08 -7.66
C GLY A 136 15.35 1.62 -6.23
N LEU A 137 14.69 2.49 -5.46
CA LEU A 137 14.19 2.19 -4.13
C LEU A 137 13.17 1.04 -4.20
N PHE A 138 13.49 -0.08 -3.56
CA PHE A 138 12.56 -1.21 -3.50
C PHE A 138 11.54 -1.01 -2.38
N VAL A 139 10.26 -0.96 -2.75
CA VAL A 139 9.14 -0.87 -1.81
C VAL A 139 8.53 -2.25 -1.63
N HIS A 140 8.82 -2.90 -0.49
CA HIS A 140 8.35 -4.27 -0.25
C HIS A 140 6.85 -4.30 0.08
N PRO A 141 6.03 -5.14 -0.59
CA PRO A 141 4.56 -5.09 -0.52
C PRO A 141 3.98 -5.42 0.87
N VAL A 142 4.74 -6.06 1.78
CA VAL A 142 4.24 -6.53 3.07
C VAL A 142 5.22 -6.38 4.26
N GLN A 143 6.54 -6.38 4.04
CA GLN A 143 7.54 -6.39 5.13
C GLN A 143 8.18 -5.02 5.40
N ASP A 144 7.94 -4.03 4.57
CA ASP A 144 8.47 -2.68 4.73
C ASP A 144 7.81 -1.98 5.94
N PRO A 145 8.59 -1.54 6.94
CA PRO A 145 8.06 -0.83 8.10
C PRO A 145 7.32 0.46 7.74
N GLY A 146 7.79 1.18 6.71
CA GLY A 146 7.14 2.37 6.20
C GLY A 146 5.78 2.05 5.58
N VAL A 147 5.69 0.95 4.80
CA VAL A 147 4.40 0.46 4.26
C VAL A 147 3.46 0.12 5.40
N MET A 148 3.94 -0.58 6.41
CA MET A 148 3.12 -0.97 7.55
C MET A 148 2.63 0.24 8.35
N ALA A 149 3.50 1.22 8.64
CA ALA A 149 3.11 2.44 9.37
C ALA A 149 2.07 3.25 8.59
N GLY A 150 2.23 3.41 7.27
CA GLY A 150 1.25 4.06 6.42
C GLY A 150 -0.11 3.37 6.42
N ASN A 151 -0.15 2.04 6.34
CA ASN A 151 -1.39 1.27 6.43
C ASN A 151 -2.06 1.40 7.81
N GLY A 152 -1.26 1.49 8.88
CA GLY A 152 -1.74 1.68 10.26
C GLY A 152 -2.57 2.94 10.48
N THR A 153 -2.44 3.96 9.61
CA THR A 153 -3.25 5.18 9.68
C THR A 153 -4.75 4.93 9.55
N ILE A 154 -5.15 3.79 8.97
CA ILE A 154 -6.55 3.35 8.92
C ILE A 154 -7.10 3.14 10.34
N GLY A 155 -6.30 2.51 11.21
CA GLY A 155 -6.68 2.28 12.60
C GLY A 155 -6.90 3.59 13.38
N LEU A 156 -6.05 4.59 13.18
CA LEU A 156 -6.26 5.93 13.78
C LEU A 156 -7.60 6.53 13.36
N GLU A 157 -7.90 6.50 12.07
CA GLU A 157 -9.15 7.04 11.54
C GLU A 157 -10.39 6.27 12.05
N ILE A 158 -10.28 4.94 12.19
CA ILE A 158 -11.37 4.13 12.77
C ILE A 158 -11.62 4.52 14.21
N LEU A 159 -10.57 4.61 15.04
CA LEU A 159 -10.70 4.95 16.46
C LEU A 159 -11.19 6.39 16.69
N GLU A 160 -10.89 7.32 15.79
CA GLU A 160 -11.42 8.68 15.83
C GLU A 160 -12.92 8.73 15.50
N ASP A 161 -13.39 7.89 14.55
CA ASP A 161 -14.79 7.86 14.13
C ASP A 161 -15.65 6.93 15.02
N LEU A 162 -15.03 5.87 15.59
CA LEU A 162 -15.65 4.89 16.48
C LEU A 162 -14.63 4.53 17.58
N PRO A 163 -14.63 5.23 18.72
CA PRO A 163 -13.58 5.12 19.74
C PRO A 163 -13.51 3.77 20.47
N ASP A 164 -14.59 3.00 20.50
CA ASP A 164 -14.67 1.73 21.24
C ASP A 164 -15.34 0.63 20.40
N PRO A 165 -14.70 0.15 19.34
CA PRO A 165 -15.22 -0.96 18.56
C PRO A 165 -14.97 -2.29 19.31
N ASP A 166 -16.00 -3.13 19.46
CA ASP A 166 -15.86 -4.47 20.06
C ASP A 166 -14.92 -5.39 19.23
N ALA A 167 -14.89 -5.22 17.91
CA ALA A 167 -14.07 -6.00 17.01
C ALA A 167 -13.74 -5.26 15.70
N VAL A 168 -12.57 -5.53 15.17
CA VAL A 168 -12.16 -5.06 13.82
C VAL A 168 -11.85 -6.27 12.95
N VAL A 169 -12.60 -6.43 11.85
CA VAL A 169 -12.39 -7.51 10.88
C VAL A 169 -11.48 -6.99 9.76
N ILE A 170 -10.33 -7.62 9.59
CA ILE A 170 -9.29 -7.18 8.65
C ILE A 170 -9.01 -8.31 7.66
N PRO A 171 -9.00 -8.04 6.33
CA PRO A 171 -8.61 -9.04 5.36
C PRO A 171 -7.14 -9.43 5.56
N TYR A 172 -6.90 -10.69 5.84
CA TYR A 172 -5.57 -11.24 6.05
C TYR A 172 -4.98 -11.79 4.75
N GLY A 173 -3.73 -11.42 4.47
CA GLY A 173 -2.94 -11.91 3.35
C GLY A 173 -1.47 -12.02 3.75
N GLY A 174 -0.60 -11.20 3.18
CA GLY A 174 0.81 -11.18 3.55
C GLY A 174 1.14 -10.50 4.88
N GLY A 175 0.19 -10.08 5.66
CA GLY A 175 0.38 -9.49 6.99
C GLY A 175 0.69 -7.99 7.02
N GLY A 176 0.65 -7.31 5.89
CA GLY A 176 1.02 -5.89 5.83
C GLY A 176 -0.05 -4.91 6.31
N LEU A 177 -1.27 -5.37 6.53
CA LEU A 177 -2.37 -4.58 7.08
C LEU A 177 -2.64 -4.95 8.55
N ASP A 178 -2.82 -6.23 8.83
CA ASP A 178 -3.24 -6.75 10.14
C ASP A 178 -2.18 -6.59 11.23
N ARG A 179 -0.88 -6.73 10.92
CA ARG A 179 0.21 -6.59 11.90
C ARG A 179 0.25 -5.25 12.63
N LYS A 180 -0.48 -4.25 12.15
CA LYS A 180 -0.44 -2.87 12.62
C LYS A 180 -1.76 -2.39 13.20
N SER A 181 -2.80 -3.20 13.10
CA SER A 181 -4.12 -2.85 13.62
C SER A 181 -4.29 -3.24 15.10
N VAL A 182 -3.25 -3.80 15.73
CA VAL A 182 -3.24 -4.06 17.16
C VAL A 182 -2.61 -2.84 17.85
N VAL A 183 -3.44 -1.91 18.18
CA VAL A 183 -3.14 -0.81 19.10
C VAL A 183 -3.66 -1.19 20.47
#